data_4636875458d39c6ea0f5d71acb7856d9
#
_entry.id   4636875458d39c6ea0f5d71acb7856d9
#
_cell.length_a   1.000
_cell.length_b   1.000
_cell.length_c   1.000
_cell.angle_alpha   90.00
_cell.angle_beta   90.00
_cell.angle_gamma   90.00
#
_symmetry.space_group_name_H-M   'P 1'
#
loop_
_entity.id
_entity.type
_entity.pdbx_description
1 polymer ?
#
loop_
_entity_poly.entity_id
_entity_poly.type
_entity_poly.pdbx_seq_one_letter_code
_entity_poly.pdbx_strand_id
1 'polypeptide(L)'
;MDLDLQGQVALVTGGGRGIGRNIALELAAAGARVAVAARSRAEIEKTAQEINGPAIECDVSDRVSVEHMVKLVESELGPIDLLVANAGISIDEDVAWEIDPADWWRVFEVNVLGVYLCCRAVIPGMLERGAGRIVNVASGAAYLPGSESTAYSASKAAVHRFSETLANQLEPHGIPVFSISPGLVRTRMTDSNDDLPWTPPELAPRLVRALASGRLDRLVGRYLHAEHDDVDDLAVRADEIVENDLNAIRLRR
;
A
#
# COMPACT_ATOMS: atom_id res chain seq x y z
N MET A 1 11.79 -0.91 -20.68
CA MET A 1 11.08 0.37 -20.63
C MET A 1 11.55 1.10 -19.39
N ASP A 2 11.81 2.37 -19.53
CA ASP A 2 12.21 3.22 -18.41
C ASP A 2 11.00 3.39 -17.50
N LEU A 3 11.12 2.96 -16.23
CA LEU A 3 10.07 3.13 -15.21
C LEU A 3 10.25 4.50 -14.56
N ASP A 4 10.33 5.55 -15.39
CA ASP A 4 10.51 6.94 -14.98
C ASP A 4 9.18 7.50 -14.44
N LEU A 5 9.26 8.16 -13.27
CA LEU A 5 8.13 8.77 -12.58
C LEU A 5 8.30 10.29 -12.49
N GLN A 6 9.10 10.87 -13.42
CA GLN A 6 9.43 12.28 -13.40
C GLN A 6 8.18 13.17 -13.37
N GLY A 7 8.12 14.02 -12.35
CA GLY A 7 7.04 14.97 -12.16
C GLY A 7 5.79 14.44 -11.43
N GLN A 8 5.63 13.12 -11.28
CA GLN A 8 4.51 12.55 -10.51
C GLN A 8 4.61 12.92 -9.02
N VAL A 9 3.48 13.18 -8.40
CA VAL A 9 3.37 13.40 -6.95
C VAL A 9 2.89 12.11 -6.29
N ALA A 10 3.69 11.57 -5.37
CA ALA A 10 3.36 10.37 -4.62
C ALA A 10 3.19 10.65 -3.12
N LEU A 11 2.13 10.11 -2.52
CA LEU A 11 1.91 10.09 -1.08
C LEU A 11 2.06 8.67 -0.54
N VAL A 12 3.00 8.46 0.40
CA VAL A 12 3.25 7.17 1.04
C VAL A 12 2.92 7.25 2.52
N THR A 13 1.86 6.56 2.96
CA THR A 13 1.52 6.45 4.38
C THR A 13 2.35 5.35 5.06
N GLY A 14 2.69 5.54 6.35
CA GLY A 14 3.65 4.66 7.03
C GLY A 14 5.06 4.78 6.45
N GLY A 15 5.40 5.92 5.83
CA GLY A 15 6.64 6.15 5.08
C GLY A 15 7.88 6.42 5.93
N GLY A 16 7.79 6.42 7.27
CA GLY A 16 8.92 6.74 8.14
C GLY A 16 9.93 5.61 8.34
N ARG A 17 9.55 4.36 8.08
CA ARG A 17 10.39 3.17 8.28
C ARG A 17 9.95 1.96 7.45
N GLY A 18 10.77 0.89 7.47
CA GLY A 18 10.43 -0.40 6.87
C GLY A 18 10.03 -0.31 5.39
N ILE A 19 8.99 -1.02 5.03
CA ILE A 19 8.51 -1.13 3.65
C ILE A 19 8.12 0.24 3.07
N GLY A 20 7.36 1.05 3.82
CA GLY A 20 6.93 2.36 3.34
C GLY A 20 8.08 3.32 3.07
N ARG A 21 9.11 3.33 3.93
CA ARG A 21 10.34 4.09 3.69
C ARG A 21 11.05 3.62 2.42
N ASN A 22 11.22 2.32 2.24
CA ASN A 22 11.89 1.79 1.05
C ASN A 22 11.12 2.10 -0.23
N ILE A 23 9.77 2.05 -0.20
CA ILE A 23 8.92 2.49 -1.31
C ILE A 23 9.13 3.97 -1.60
N ALA A 24 9.14 4.84 -0.58
CA ALA A 24 9.34 6.27 -0.76
C ALA A 24 10.70 6.59 -1.41
N LEU A 25 11.76 5.92 -0.98
CA LEU A 25 13.09 6.05 -1.56
C LEU A 25 13.16 5.61 -3.03
N GLU A 26 12.54 4.48 -3.37
CA GLU A 26 12.50 3.96 -4.75
C GLU A 26 11.72 4.90 -5.69
N LEU A 27 10.56 5.41 -5.23
CA LEU A 27 9.76 6.35 -6.03
C LEU A 27 10.51 7.66 -6.25
N ALA A 28 11.19 8.19 -5.22
CA ALA A 28 12.00 9.40 -5.33
C ALA A 28 13.20 9.18 -6.27
N ALA A 29 13.88 8.04 -6.18
CA ALA A 29 14.98 7.68 -7.09
C ALA A 29 14.51 7.54 -8.55
N ALA A 30 13.23 7.22 -8.77
CA ALA A 30 12.60 7.18 -10.08
C ALA A 30 12.09 8.55 -10.58
N GLY A 31 12.36 9.64 -9.85
CA GLY A 31 12.01 11.02 -10.25
C GLY A 31 10.67 11.53 -9.72
N ALA A 32 9.94 10.77 -8.92
CA ALA A 32 8.71 11.26 -8.29
C ALA A 32 9.01 12.29 -7.18
N ARG A 33 8.11 13.24 -6.99
CA ARG A 33 8.04 14.11 -5.82
C ARG A 33 7.24 13.39 -4.74
N VAL A 34 7.90 12.95 -3.67
CA VAL A 34 7.30 12.04 -2.67
C VAL A 34 7.05 12.76 -1.36
N ALA A 35 5.84 12.65 -0.83
CA ALA A 35 5.49 12.98 0.54
C ALA A 35 5.40 11.71 1.38
N VAL A 36 5.91 11.74 2.62
CA VAL A 36 5.77 10.65 3.58
C VAL A 36 4.95 11.07 4.77
N ALA A 37 4.03 10.19 5.20
CA ALA A 37 3.16 10.45 6.34
C ALA A 37 3.19 9.29 7.34
N ALA A 38 3.28 9.59 8.62
CA ALA A 38 3.09 8.66 9.73
C ALA A 38 2.94 9.40 11.06
N ARG A 39 2.66 8.69 12.14
CA ARG A 39 2.53 9.26 13.50
C ARG A 39 3.87 9.66 14.12
N SER A 40 4.96 8.98 13.76
CA SER A 40 6.29 9.24 14.32
C SER A 40 7.00 10.33 13.52
N ARG A 41 6.93 11.56 14.01
CA ARG A 41 7.54 12.72 13.39
C ARG A 41 9.03 12.53 13.09
N ALA A 42 9.79 12.04 14.06
CA ALA A 42 11.24 11.83 13.90
C ALA A 42 11.57 10.80 12.80
N GLU A 43 10.74 9.74 12.63
CA GLU A 43 10.96 8.74 11.58
C GLU A 43 10.66 9.29 10.19
N ILE A 44 9.55 10.05 10.03
CA ILE A 44 9.21 10.65 8.73
C ILE A 44 10.14 11.79 8.34
N GLU A 45 10.60 12.62 9.27
CA GLU A 45 11.56 13.69 8.99
C GLU A 45 12.90 13.11 8.45
N LYS A 46 13.37 12.00 9.00
CA LYS A 46 14.55 11.30 8.48
C LYS A 46 14.35 10.83 7.03
N THR A 47 13.23 10.18 6.74
CA THR A 47 12.92 9.74 5.37
C THR A 47 12.76 10.92 4.42
N ALA A 48 12.06 11.96 4.85
CA ALA A 48 11.81 13.18 4.08
C ALA A 48 13.12 13.89 3.66
N GLN A 49 14.11 13.94 4.56
CA GLN A 49 15.44 14.47 4.22
C GLN A 49 16.12 13.65 3.11
N GLU A 50 16.01 12.31 3.15
CA GLU A 50 16.62 11.43 2.15
C GLU A 50 15.96 11.54 0.76
N ILE A 51 14.63 11.77 0.72
CA ILE A 51 13.86 11.92 -0.53
C ILE A 51 13.72 13.37 -0.99
N ASN A 52 14.22 14.33 -0.22
CA ASN A 52 14.00 15.76 -0.42
C ASN A 52 12.52 16.13 -0.61
N GLY A 53 11.67 15.62 0.28
CA GLY A 53 10.21 15.78 0.23
C GLY A 53 9.59 16.12 1.58
N PRO A 54 8.28 16.39 1.64
CA PRO A 54 7.60 16.72 2.89
C PRO A 54 7.41 15.53 3.83
N ALA A 55 7.49 15.82 5.14
CA ALA A 55 7.16 14.93 6.24
C ALA A 55 5.87 15.41 6.92
N ILE A 56 4.81 14.63 6.87
CA ILE A 56 3.51 15.02 7.42
C ILE A 56 3.10 14.08 8.55
N GLU A 57 2.94 14.64 9.75
CA GLU A 57 2.42 13.86 10.87
C GLU A 57 0.94 13.54 10.64
N CYS A 58 0.59 12.24 10.65
CA CYS A 58 -0.77 11.79 10.39
C CYS A 58 -1.09 10.48 11.12
N ASP A 59 -2.22 10.44 11.82
CA ASP A 59 -2.89 9.19 12.19
C ASP A 59 -3.92 8.84 11.11
N VAL A 60 -3.65 7.79 10.36
CA VAL A 60 -4.53 7.36 9.25
C VAL A 60 -5.91 6.89 9.72
N SER A 61 -6.08 6.54 11.00
CA SER A 61 -7.38 6.18 11.59
C SER A 61 -8.25 7.39 11.95
N ASP A 62 -7.70 8.61 11.88
CA ASP A 62 -8.43 9.86 12.10
C ASP A 62 -8.73 10.56 10.78
N ARG A 63 -10.00 10.72 10.47
CA ARG A 63 -10.48 11.38 9.25
C ARG A 63 -9.94 12.80 9.09
N VAL A 64 -9.94 13.59 10.17
CA VAL A 64 -9.51 15.01 10.13
C VAL A 64 -8.00 15.08 9.86
N SER A 65 -7.22 14.20 10.49
CA SER A 65 -5.78 14.07 10.26
C SER A 65 -5.48 13.70 8.80
N VAL A 66 -6.22 12.75 8.21
CA VAL A 66 -6.05 12.34 6.81
C VAL A 66 -6.43 13.46 5.84
N GLU A 67 -7.57 14.14 6.04
CA GLU A 67 -7.98 15.26 5.20
C GLU A 67 -6.98 16.43 5.26
N HIS A 68 -6.38 16.68 6.43
CA HIS A 68 -5.32 17.68 6.59
C HIS A 68 -4.03 17.25 5.87
N MET A 69 -3.61 16.00 6.01
CA MET A 69 -2.45 15.44 5.32
C MET A 69 -2.56 15.62 3.80
N VAL A 70 -3.68 15.25 3.19
CA VAL A 70 -3.87 15.38 1.74
C VAL A 70 -3.78 16.85 1.30
N LYS A 71 -4.42 17.79 2.02
CA LYS A 71 -4.34 19.22 1.72
C LYS A 71 -2.91 19.76 1.80
N LEU A 72 -2.12 19.33 2.77
CA LEU A 72 -0.72 19.74 2.90
C LEU A 72 0.11 19.22 1.71
N VAL A 73 -0.03 17.93 1.34
CA VAL A 73 0.67 17.38 0.17
C VAL A 73 0.31 18.15 -1.09
N GLU A 74 -0.98 18.39 -1.32
CA GLU A 74 -1.42 19.09 -2.53
C GLU A 74 -0.96 20.55 -2.56
N SER A 75 -0.84 21.21 -1.40
CA SER A 75 -0.34 22.58 -1.32
C SER A 75 1.18 22.67 -1.57
N GLU A 76 1.96 21.66 -1.17
CA GLU A 76 3.42 21.68 -1.26
C GLU A 76 3.94 21.07 -2.57
N LEU A 77 3.31 19.98 -3.02
CA LEU A 77 3.77 19.21 -4.18
C LEU A 77 2.82 19.29 -5.38
N GLY A 78 1.60 19.78 -5.19
CA GLY A 78 0.55 19.73 -6.21
C GLY A 78 -0.29 18.45 -6.13
N PRO A 79 -1.17 18.24 -7.11
CA PRO A 79 -2.14 17.14 -7.11
C PRO A 79 -1.49 15.77 -6.93
N ILE A 80 -2.08 14.92 -6.09
CA ILE A 80 -1.54 13.57 -5.82
C ILE A 80 -1.86 12.64 -6.99
N ASP A 81 -0.81 12.15 -7.67
CA ASP A 81 -0.91 11.21 -8.79
C ASP A 81 -0.88 9.76 -8.30
N LEU A 82 -0.17 9.47 -7.20
CA LEU A 82 -0.04 8.14 -6.63
C LEU A 82 -0.29 8.16 -5.13
N LEU A 83 -1.26 7.37 -4.66
CA LEU A 83 -1.39 7.01 -3.26
C LEU A 83 -0.82 5.62 -3.01
N VAL A 84 0.11 5.49 -2.06
CA VAL A 84 0.53 4.21 -1.48
C VAL A 84 0.01 4.14 -0.05
N ALA A 85 -1.11 3.47 0.15
CA ALA A 85 -1.72 3.24 1.47
C ALA A 85 -1.03 2.05 2.14
N ASN A 86 0.12 2.32 2.77
CA ASN A 86 1.00 1.32 3.38
C ASN A 86 0.92 1.28 4.91
N ALA A 87 0.48 2.33 5.58
CA ALA A 87 0.39 2.35 7.04
C ALA A 87 -0.39 1.14 7.57
N GLY A 88 0.16 0.45 8.55
CA GLY A 88 -0.45 -0.73 9.15
C GLY A 88 0.20 -1.11 10.46
N ILE A 89 -0.53 -1.84 11.27
CA ILE A 89 -0.08 -2.42 12.55
C ILE A 89 -0.47 -3.89 12.64
N SER A 90 0.25 -4.62 13.47
CA SER A 90 -0.14 -5.91 14.03
C SER A 90 -0.05 -5.81 15.55
N ILE A 91 -0.69 -6.73 16.22
CA ILE A 91 -0.56 -6.96 17.66
C ILE A 91 -0.06 -8.38 17.90
N ASP A 92 0.63 -8.58 19.00
CA ASP A 92 0.97 -9.92 19.45
C ASP A 92 -0.32 -10.61 19.95
N GLU A 93 -0.63 -11.76 19.37
CA GLU A 93 -1.82 -12.55 19.70
C GLU A 93 -1.38 -13.94 20.15
N ASP A 94 -1.69 -14.32 21.41
CA ASP A 94 -1.55 -15.70 21.85
C ASP A 94 -2.73 -16.54 21.36
N VAL A 95 -3.94 -16.17 21.80
CA VAL A 95 -5.20 -16.81 21.37
C VAL A 95 -6.31 -15.78 21.23
N ALA A 96 -7.12 -15.92 20.19
CA ALA A 96 -8.10 -14.91 19.80
C ALA A 96 -9.12 -14.52 20.88
N TRP A 97 -9.46 -15.46 21.77
CA TRP A 97 -10.47 -15.24 22.84
C TRP A 97 -9.91 -14.59 24.10
N GLU A 98 -8.60 -14.34 24.19
CA GLU A 98 -7.94 -13.64 25.30
C GLU A 98 -7.52 -12.21 24.96
N ILE A 99 -7.59 -11.83 23.68
CA ILE A 99 -7.23 -10.48 23.20
C ILE A 99 -8.26 -9.48 23.69
N ASP A 100 -7.80 -8.32 24.17
CA ASP A 100 -8.71 -7.20 24.44
C ASP A 100 -9.42 -6.78 23.14
N PRO A 101 -10.76 -6.71 23.12
CA PRO A 101 -11.52 -6.31 21.94
C PRO A 101 -11.12 -4.95 21.39
N ALA A 102 -10.66 -4.01 22.21
CA ALA A 102 -10.20 -2.69 21.76
C ALA A 102 -8.87 -2.80 21.00
N ASP A 103 -7.94 -3.63 21.46
CA ASP A 103 -6.67 -3.88 20.75
C ASP A 103 -6.91 -4.61 19.44
N TRP A 104 -7.78 -5.61 19.43
CA TRP A 104 -8.19 -6.31 18.21
C TRP A 104 -8.80 -5.33 17.20
N TRP A 105 -9.73 -4.48 17.64
CA TRP A 105 -10.39 -3.49 16.80
C TRP A 105 -9.45 -2.40 16.32
N ARG A 106 -8.45 -2.01 17.12
CA ARG A 106 -7.44 -1.02 16.74
C ARG A 106 -6.67 -1.41 15.48
N VAL A 107 -6.47 -2.72 15.24
CA VAL A 107 -5.88 -3.21 13.99
C VAL A 107 -6.78 -2.87 12.79
N PHE A 108 -8.09 -3.00 12.92
CA PHE A 108 -9.03 -2.63 11.86
C PHE A 108 -9.10 -1.11 11.64
N GLU A 109 -9.05 -0.33 12.70
CA GLU A 109 -9.04 1.13 12.57
C GLU A 109 -7.84 1.61 11.75
N VAL A 110 -6.66 1.06 11.98
CA VAL A 110 -5.47 1.46 11.23
C VAL A 110 -5.43 0.80 9.85
N ASN A 111 -5.60 -0.53 9.78
CA ASN A 111 -5.34 -1.30 8.56
C ASN A 111 -6.48 -1.19 7.54
N VAL A 112 -7.73 -1.02 7.97
CA VAL A 112 -8.91 -1.01 7.09
C VAL A 112 -9.49 0.39 6.97
N LEU A 113 -9.90 1.00 8.10
CA LEU A 113 -10.46 2.36 8.09
C LEU A 113 -9.43 3.36 7.57
N GLY A 114 -8.16 3.24 7.99
CA GLY A 114 -7.08 4.11 7.53
C GLY A 114 -6.87 4.05 6.01
N VAL A 115 -6.87 2.86 5.42
CA VAL A 115 -6.79 2.69 3.95
C VAL A 115 -8.00 3.33 3.27
N TYR A 116 -9.21 3.07 3.77
CA TYR A 116 -10.44 3.68 3.24
C TYR A 116 -10.39 5.20 3.31
N LEU A 117 -10.00 5.79 4.45
CA LEU A 117 -9.93 7.24 4.63
C LEU A 117 -8.92 7.90 3.70
N CYS A 118 -7.74 7.29 3.51
CA CYS A 118 -6.74 7.77 2.56
C CYS A 118 -7.26 7.73 1.12
N CYS A 119 -7.85 6.61 0.69
CA CYS A 119 -8.48 6.50 -0.64
C CYS A 119 -9.58 7.56 -0.82
N ARG A 120 -10.50 7.64 0.16
CA ARG A 120 -11.60 8.62 0.15
C ARG A 120 -11.14 10.06 0.01
N ALA A 121 -10.00 10.41 0.61
CA ALA A 121 -9.50 11.78 0.60
C ALA A 121 -8.84 12.18 -0.72
N VAL A 122 -8.17 11.24 -1.44
CA VAL A 122 -7.48 11.54 -2.70
C VAL A 122 -8.37 11.36 -3.94
N ILE A 123 -9.34 10.44 -3.90
CA ILE A 123 -10.19 10.09 -5.06
C ILE A 123 -10.90 11.30 -5.68
N PRO A 124 -11.51 12.24 -4.93
CA PRO A 124 -12.18 13.39 -5.55
C PRO A 124 -11.27 14.19 -6.48
N GLY A 125 -10.04 14.50 -6.05
CA GLY A 125 -9.07 15.19 -6.89
C GLY A 125 -8.59 14.36 -8.09
N MET A 126 -8.47 13.05 -7.95
CA MET A 126 -8.15 12.15 -9.06
C MET A 126 -9.30 12.08 -10.09
N LEU A 127 -10.55 12.01 -9.63
CA LEU A 127 -11.74 12.03 -10.51
C LEU A 127 -11.87 13.35 -11.28
N GLU A 128 -11.64 14.48 -10.63
CA GLU A 128 -11.69 15.80 -11.27
C GLU A 128 -10.68 15.93 -12.42
N ARG A 129 -9.51 15.32 -12.27
CA ARG A 129 -8.45 15.33 -13.30
C ARG A 129 -8.56 14.18 -14.30
N GLY A 130 -9.35 13.15 -14.02
CA GLY A 130 -9.38 11.90 -14.79
C GLY A 130 -8.03 11.15 -14.77
N ALA A 131 -7.24 11.34 -13.71
CA ALA A 131 -5.91 10.76 -13.57
C ALA A 131 -5.54 10.52 -12.10
N GLY A 132 -4.89 9.40 -11.83
CA GLY A 132 -4.40 8.99 -10.51
C GLY A 132 -4.20 7.50 -10.42
N ARG A 133 -3.55 7.03 -9.36
CA ARG A 133 -3.29 5.61 -9.07
C ARG A 133 -3.36 5.35 -7.58
N ILE A 134 -3.81 4.16 -7.21
CA ILE A 134 -3.89 3.75 -5.81
C ILE A 134 -3.25 2.36 -5.66
N VAL A 135 -2.30 2.25 -4.73
CA VAL A 135 -1.68 0.99 -4.32
C VAL A 135 -1.95 0.78 -2.83
N ASN A 136 -2.76 -0.20 -2.50
CA ASN A 136 -3.05 -0.58 -1.13
C ASN A 136 -2.16 -1.75 -0.71
N VAL A 137 -1.44 -1.60 0.39
CA VAL A 137 -0.55 -2.65 0.91
C VAL A 137 -1.33 -3.60 1.81
N ALA A 138 -1.68 -4.75 1.24
CA ALA A 138 -2.28 -5.89 1.94
C ALA A 138 -1.18 -6.80 2.57
N SER A 139 -1.33 -8.10 2.50
CA SER A 139 -0.35 -9.09 2.98
C SER A 139 -0.72 -10.50 2.46
N GLY A 140 0.25 -11.40 2.38
CA GLY A 140 0.03 -12.83 2.19
C GLY A 140 -0.89 -13.44 3.27
N ALA A 141 -0.89 -12.88 4.49
CA ALA A 141 -1.80 -13.28 5.55
C ALA A 141 -3.30 -13.15 5.20
N ALA A 142 -3.64 -12.43 4.13
CA ALA A 142 -5.01 -12.31 3.62
C ALA A 142 -5.58 -13.63 3.10
N TYR A 143 -4.74 -14.58 2.68
CA TYR A 143 -5.17 -15.82 2.04
C TYR A 143 -4.29 -17.04 2.34
N LEU A 144 -3.06 -16.84 2.82
CA LEU A 144 -2.19 -17.95 3.18
C LEU A 144 -2.64 -18.55 4.52
N PRO A 145 -2.70 -19.89 4.62
CA PRO A 145 -2.95 -20.53 5.92
C PRO A 145 -1.76 -20.35 6.85
N GLY A 146 -2.00 -20.45 8.16
CA GLY A 146 -0.95 -20.45 9.19
C GLY A 146 -0.60 -19.07 9.75
N SER A 147 -1.35 -18.02 9.43
CA SER A 147 -1.24 -16.77 10.19
C SER A 147 -1.82 -16.94 11.59
N GLU A 148 -1.05 -16.53 12.61
CA GLU A 148 -1.44 -16.64 14.01
C GLU A 148 -2.27 -15.45 14.49
N SER A 149 -2.22 -14.31 13.80
CA SER A 149 -2.97 -13.10 14.17
C SER A 149 -4.32 -13.01 13.45
N THR A 150 -5.40 -13.16 14.20
CA THR A 150 -6.78 -13.09 13.70
C THR A 150 -7.16 -11.69 13.24
N ALA A 151 -6.78 -10.66 14.01
CA ALA A 151 -7.05 -9.26 13.67
C ALA A 151 -6.30 -8.84 12.38
N TYR A 152 -5.00 -9.15 12.32
CA TYR A 152 -4.17 -8.76 11.18
C TYR A 152 -4.63 -9.45 9.89
N SER A 153 -4.79 -10.79 9.90
CA SER A 153 -5.18 -11.56 8.73
C SER A 153 -6.54 -11.13 8.20
N ALA A 154 -7.53 -10.99 9.08
CA ALA A 154 -8.86 -10.52 8.70
C ALA A 154 -8.82 -9.08 8.15
N SER A 155 -8.02 -8.18 8.75
CA SER A 155 -7.86 -6.82 8.25
C SER A 155 -7.23 -6.77 6.85
N LYS A 156 -6.21 -7.59 6.59
CA LYS A 156 -5.53 -7.64 5.28
C LYS A 156 -6.40 -8.30 4.19
N ALA A 157 -7.23 -9.27 4.54
CA ALA A 157 -8.26 -9.82 3.66
C ALA A 157 -9.31 -8.75 3.29
N ALA A 158 -9.74 -7.95 4.27
CA ALA A 158 -10.64 -6.82 4.04
C ALA A 158 -10.04 -5.76 3.10
N VAL A 159 -8.75 -5.41 3.26
CA VAL A 159 -8.04 -4.47 2.37
C VAL A 159 -7.99 -4.99 0.95
N HIS A 160 -7.68 -6.28 0.75
CA HIS A 160 -7.68 -6.86 -0.59
C HIS A 160 -9.07 -6.78 -1.23
N ARG A 161 -10.12 -7.23 -0.53
CA ARG A 161 -11.49 -7.20 -1.08
C ARG A 161 -11.98 -5.77 -1.32
N PHE A 162 -11.66 -4.84 -0.45
CA PHE A 162 -11.92 -3.42 -0.64
C PHE A 162 -11.26 -2.89 -1.92
N SER A 163 -9.98 -3.20 -2.13
CA SER A 163 -9.20 -2.74 -3.28
C SER A 163 -9.79 -3.26 -4.61
N GLU A 164 -10.16 -4.54 -4.67
CA GLU A 164 -10.79 -5.14 -5.84
C GLU A 164 -12.15 -4.48 -6.15
N THR A 165 -12.95 -4.23 -5.12
CA THR A 165 -14.26 -3.57 -5.30
C THR A 165 -14.09 -2.10 -5.71
N LEU A 166 -13.14 -1.39 -5.12
CA LEU A 166 -12.83 0.00 -5.47
C LEU A 166 -12.29 0.12 -6.90
N ALA A 167 -11.46 -0.85 -7.34
CA ALA A 167 -10.98 -0.93 -8.72
C ALA A 167 -12.13 -0.95 -9.73
N ASN A 168 -13.13 -1.80 -9.50
CA ASN A 168 -14.32 -1.89 -10.36
C ASN A 168 -15.13 -0.57 -10.40
N GLN A 169 -15.19 0.15 -9.27
CA GLN A 169 -15.89 1.45 -9.21
C GLN A 169 -15.13 2.56 -9.95
N LEU A 170 -13.81 2.50 -9.96
CA LEU A 170 -12.95 3.53 -10.55
C LEU A 170 -12.51 3.21 -12.00
N GLU A 171 -12.75 1.99 -12.48
CA GLU A 171 -12.44 1.58 -13.87
C GLU A 171 -13.05 2.52 -14.92
N PRO A 172 -14.35 2.95 -14.83
CA PRO A 172 -14.93 3.87 -15.80
C PRO A 172 -14.27 5.26 -15.82
N HIS A 173 -13.50 5.58 -14.80
CA HIS A 173 -12.80 6.85 -14.63
C HIS A 173 -11.31 6.79 -14.97
N GLY A 174 -10.81 5.60 -15.35
CA GLY A 174 -9.40 5.42 -15.69
C GLY A 174 -8.43 5.55 -14.51
N ILE A 175 -8.91 5.29 -13.28
CA ILE A 175 -8.10 5.35 -12.05
C ILE A 175 -7.81 3.92 -11.57
N PRO A 176 -6.62 3.36 -11.87
CA PRO A 176 -6.26 2.01 -11.46
C PRO A 176 -6.04 1.90 -9.95
N VAL A 177 -6.55 0.81 -9.39
CA VAL A 177 -6.36 0.42 -7.99
C VAL A 177 -5.75 -0.97 -7.93
N PHE A 178 -4.70 -1.13 -7.13
CA PHE A 178 -3.99 -2.38 -6.94
C PHE A 178 -3.94 -2.76 -5.46
N SER A 179 -3.86 -4.05 -5.19
CA SER A 179 -3.58 -4.60 -3.87
C SER A 179 -2.30 -5.43 -3.93
N ILE A 180 -1.34 -5.14 -3.04
CA ILE A 180 -0.05 -5.85 -3.05
C ILE A 180 0.23 -6.53 -1.71
N SER A 181 0.98 -7.66 -1.77
CA SER A 181 1.73 -8.18 -0.63
C SER A 181 3.20 -7.85 -0.80
N PRO A 182 3.84 -7.25 0.21
CA PRO A 182 5.27 -6.97 0.15
C PRO A 182 6.15 -8.22 0.36
N GLY A 183 5.58 -9.38 0.71
CA GLY A 183 6.31 -10.54 1.21
C GLY A 183 6.63 -10.44 2.70
N LEU A 184 7.41 -11.40 3.21
CA LEU A 184 7.89 -11.40 4.60
C LEU A 184 9.16 -10.55 4.71
N VAL A 185 9.01 -9.24 4.74
CA VAL A 185 10.14 -8.30 4.85
C VAL A 185 10.50 -8.08 6.31
N ARG A 186 11.80 -8.10 6.62
CA ARG A 186 12.30 -7.81 7.97
C ARG A 186 12.03 -6.35 8.35
N THR A 187 11.19 -6.15 9.36
CA THR A 187 10.77 -4.85 9.89
C THR A 187 10.60 -4.95 11.40
N ARG A 188 10.36 -3.84 12.10
CA ARG A 188 10.02 -3.88 13.54
C ARG A 188 8.77 -4.73 13.83
N MET A 189 7.86 -4.89 12.88
CA MET A 189 6.65 -5.70 13.04
C MET A 189 6.93 -7.20 12.98
N THR A 190 7.99 -7.61 12.29
CA THR A 190 8.31 -9.01 11.98
C THR A 190 9.65 -9.48 12.58
N ASP A 191 10.33 -8.64 13.37
CA ASP A 191 11.72 -8.85 13.85
C ASP A 191 11.81 -9.83 15.03
N SER A 192 11.21 -11.01 14.91
CA SER A 192 11.14 -12.00 15.98
C SER A 192 12.04 -13.22 15.77
N ASN A 193 12.57 -13.47 14.56
CA ASN A 193 13.40 -14.66 14.29
C ASN A 193 14.35 -14.44 13.10
N ASP A 194 15.65 -14.73 13.28
CA ASP A 194 16.68 -14.56 12.23
C ASP A 194 16.62 -15.64 11.13
N ASP A 195 16.03 -16.81 11.40
CA ASP A 195 16.03 -17.97 10.50
C ASP A 195 14.85 -18.02 9.52
N LEU A 196 14.03 -16.97 9.44
CA LEU A 196 12.91 -16.94 8.52
C LEU A 196 13.36 -16.66 7.08
N PRO A 197 12.65 -17.17 6.06
CA PRO A 197 12.93 -16.89 4.65
C PRO A 197 12.50 -15.45 4.31
N TRP A 198 13.37 -14.50 4.62
CA TRP A 198 13.09 -13.08 4.42
C TRP A 198 13.00 -12.71 2.95
N THR A 199 11.92 -12.06 2.58
CA THR A 199 11.78 -11.43 1.26
C THR A 199 12.78 -10.27 1.13
N PRO A 200 13.53 -10.19 0.01
CA PRO A 200 14.41 -9.06 -0.26
C PRO A 200 13.66 -7.71 -0.19
N PRO A 201 14.17 -6.73 0.59
CA PRO A 201 13.43 -5.51 0.89
C PRO A 201 13.19 -4.59 -0.32
N GLU A 202 13.89 -4.82 -1.43
CA GLU A 202 13.74 -4.05 -2.68
C GLU A 202 12.60 -4.53 -3.57
N LEU A 203 12.05 -5.73 -3.36
CA LEU A 203 11.04 -6.30 -4.27
C LEU A 203 9.72 -5.52 -4.23
N ALA A 204 9.21 -5.21 -3.04
CA ALA A 204 7.99 -4.43 -2.91
C ALA A 204 8.13 -3.00 -3.47
N PRO A 205 9.21 -2.26 -3.20
CA PRO A 205 9.49 -0.98 -3.87
C PRO A 205 9.50 -1.07 -5.40
N ARG A 206 10.18 -2.06 -5.99
CA ARG A 206 10.21 -2.27 -7.45
C ARG A 206 8.83 -2.57 -8.03
N LEU A 207 8.03 -3.40 -7.37
CA LEU A 207 6.65 -3.66 -7.77
C LEU A 207 5.82 -2.37 -7.76
N VAL A 208 5.89 -1.58 -6.68
CA VAL A 208 5.15 -0.31 -6.58
C VAL A 208 5.59 0.67 -7.68
N ARG A 209 6.89 0.77 -7.99
CA ARG A 209 7.39 1.59 -9.10
C ARG A 209 6.82 1.13 -10.45
N ALA A 210 6.77 -0.18 -10.70
CA ALA A 210 6.17 -0.73 -11.92
C ALA A 210 4.67 -0.42 -12.03
N LEU A 211 3.94 -0.49 -10.92
CA LEU A 211 2.54 -0.09 -10.85
C LEU A 211 2.37 1.43 -11.09
N ALA A 212 3.22 2.25 -10.49
CA ALA A 212 3.20 3.70 -10.63
C ALA A 212 3.46 4.14 -12.08
N SER A 213 4.33 3.45 -12.82
CA SER A 213 4.66 3.76 -14.21
C SER A 213 3.57 3.41 -15.23
N GLY A 214 2.53 2.69 -14.83
CA GLY A 214 1.48 2.19 -15.74
C GLY A 214 1.80 0.88 -16.45
N ARG A 215 2.99 0.31 -16.24
CA ARG A 215 3.41 -0.93 -16.90
C ARG A 215 2.47 -2.12 -16.67
N LEU A 216 1.78 -2.13 -15.52
CA LEU A 216 0.93 -3.23 -15.09
C LEU A 216 -0.57 -2.86 -15.06
N ASP A 217 -1.00 -1.82 -15.79
CA ASP A 217 -2.39 -1.33 -15.78
C ASP A 217 -3.41 -2.38 -16.19
N ARG A 218 -3.02 -3.35 -16.99
CA ARG A 218 -3.87 -4.49 -17.36
C ARG A 218 -4.30 -5.34 -16.13
N LEU A 219 -3.54 -5.25 -15.03
CA LEU A 219 -3.77 -6.02 -13.79
C LEU A 219 -4.55 -5.26 -12.71
N VAL A 220 -5.30 -4.23 -13.09
CA VAL A 220 -6.17 -3.47 -12.18
C VAL A 220 -7.10 -4.41 -11.40
N GLY A 221 -7.24 -4.18 -10.10
CA GLY A 221 -8.06 -5.00 -9.20
C GLY A 221 -7.43 -6.33 -8.78
N ARG A 222 -6.26 -6.69 -9.32
CA ARG A 222 -5.56 -7.93 -8.96
C ARG A 222 -4.75 -7.77 -7.68
N TYR A 223 -4.52 -8.90 -7.01
CA TYR A 223 -3.61 -9.05 -5.89
C TYR A 223 -2.25 -9.50 -6.39
N LEU A 224 -1.21 -8.70 -6.13
CA LEU A 224 0.14 -8.96 -6.60
C LEU A 224 1.09 -9.17 -5.43
N HIS A 225 1.96 -10.19 -5.51
CA HIS A 225 2.89 -10.54 -4.45
C HIS A 225 4.33 -10.23 -4.86
N ALA A 226 4.99 -9.32 -4.15
CA ALA A 226 6.31 -8.82 -4.53
C ALA A 226 7.41 -9.90 -4.65
N GLU A 227 7.27 -11.00 -3.90
CA GLU A 227 8.24 -12.12 -3.93
C GLU A 227 7.91 -13.17 -4.98
N HIS A 228 6.62 -13.42 -5.24
CA HIS A 228 6.18 -14.53 -6.08
C HIS A 228 5.81 -14.11 -7.50
N ASP A 229 5.57 -12.82 -7.71
CA ASP A 229 5.19 -12.26 -8.99
C ASP A 229 6.32 -11.38 -9.53
N ASP A 230 7.09 -11.89 -10.49
CA ASP A 230 8.09 -11.10 -11.20
C ASP A 230 7.42 -10.05 -12.10
N VAL A 231 7.91 -8.80 -12.07
CA VAL A 231 7.31 -7.67 -12.79
C VAL A 231 7.31 -7.87 -14.31
N ASP A 232 8.35 -8.49 -14.86
CA ASP A 232 8.44 -8.72 -16.29
C ASP A 232 7.52 -9.85 -16.73
N ASP A 233 7.42 -10.93 -15.93
CA ASP A 233 6.48 -12.02 -16.13
C ASP A 233 5.02 -11.57 -16.02
N LEU A 234 4.69 -10.76 -15.01
CA LEU A 234 3.37 -10.15 -14.86
C LEU A 234 2.95 -9.35 -16.10
N ALA A 235 3.87 -8.55 -16.65
CA ALA A 235 3.60 -7.75 -17.83
C ALA A 235 3.35 -8.60 -19.09
N VAL A 236 4.08 -9.73 -19.22
CA VAL A 236 3.92 -10.67 -20.35
C VAL A 236 2.62 -11.47 -20.23
N ARG A 237 2.28 -11.90 -19.02
CA ARG A 237 1.12 -12.76 -18.74
C ARG A 237 -0.16 -11.99 -18.36
N ALA A 238 -0.16 -10.68 -18.47
CA ALA A 238 -1.27 -9.86 -18.00
C ALA A 238 -2.64 -10.26 -18.56
N ASP A 239 -2.73 -10.58 -19.86
CA ASP A 239 -3.97 -11.04 -20.49
C ASP A 239 -4.39 -12.41 -19.96
N GLU A 240 -3.45 -13.38 -19.86
CA GLU A 240 -3.71 -14.70 -19.26
C GLU A 240 -4.25 -14.59 -17.83
N ILE A 241 -3.63 -13.73 -17.02
CA ILE A 241 -4.04 -13.49 -15.62
C ILE A 241 -5.47 -12.97 -15.54
N VAL A 242 -5.82 -12.03 -16.41
CA VAL A 242 -7.17 -11.42 -16.42
C VAL A 242 -8.20 -12.41 -16.96
N GLU A 243 -7.95 -13.08 -18.08
CA GLU A 243 -8.87 -14.00 -18.74
C GLU A 243 -9.19 -15.25 -17.88
N ASN A 244 -8.21 -15.72 -17.10
CA ASN A 244 -8.37 -16.89 -16.24
C ASN A 244 -8.67 -16.53 -14.77
N ASP A 245 -8.96 -15.25 -14.46
CA ASP A 245 -9.24 -14.74 -13.11
C ASP A 245 -8.16 -15.13 -12.08
N LEU A 246 -6.88 -15.13 -12.51
CA LEU A 246 -5.73 -15.38 -11.63
C LEU A 246 -5.42 -14.15 -10.77
N ASN A 247 -4.54 -14.33 -9.77
CA ASN A 247 -4.16 -13.28 -8.82
C ASN A 247 -5.38 -12.63 -8.15
N ALA A 248 -6.38 -13.45 -7.80
CA ALA A 248 -7.60 -13.05 -7.13
C ALA A 248 -8.00 -14.09 -6.07
N ILE A 249 -8.54 -13.64 -4.95
CA ILE A 249 -9.04 -14.54 -3.90
C ILE A 249 -10.45 -14.99 -4.30
N ARG A 250 -10.63 -16.28 -4.55
CA ARG A 250 -11.91 -16.88 -4.99
C ARG A 250 -12.24 -18.11 -4.17
N LEU A 251 -13.54 -18.30 -3.94
CA LEU A 251 -14.06 -19.54 -3.38
C LEU A 251 -14.00 -20.65 -4.44
N ARG A 252 -13.29 -21.74 -4.14
CA ARG A 252 -13.34 -22.95 -4.98
C ARG A 252 -14.57 -23.78 -4.60
N ARG A 253 -15.36 -24.19 -5.58
CA ARG A 253 -16.53 -25.06 -5.42
C ARG A 253 -16.38 -26.29 -6.29
#